data_a0e43661bfef5f1b500a6c5a35eb8ae2
#
_entry.id   a0e43661bfef5f1b500a6c5a35eb8ae2
#
_cell.length_a   1.000
_cell.length_b   1.000
_cell.length_c   1.000
_cell.angle_alpha   90.00
_cell.angle_beta   90.00
_cell.angle_gamma   90.00
#
_symmetry.space_group_name_H-M   'P 1'
#
loop_
_entity.id
_entity.type
_entity.pdbx_description
1 polymer ?
#
loop_
_entity_poly.entity_id
_entity_poly.type
_entity_poly.pdbx_seq_one_letter_code
_entity_poly.pdbx_strand_id
1 'polypeptide(L)'
;VRGEVAYVQDMRLPGMVFGRVVRPPSRRAQLEALDEAAVRAMPGVVAVLRDGNFLAVAAEREEQAIRAAEKMRAVAKWKETADLPPRGMALYEYLQKLPSKDSIIHAKAGNAGGGQVKTVEAVYTRPYQCHAAIGPSCAVGQFKDSKLTVWTHSQGVYPLRQHLPRLTGLGETNITAVH
;
A
#
# COMPACT_ATOMS: atom_id res chain seq x y z
N VAL A 1 -16.41 -25.59 -11.17
CA VAL A 1 -16.12 -24.22 -11.62
C VAL A 1 -17.42 -23.60 -12.07
N ARG A 2 -18.18 -22.97 -11.16
CA ARG A 2 -19.52 -22.42 -11.43
C ARG A 2 -19.54 -20.89 -11.59
N GLY A 3 -18.39 -20.20 -11.49
CA GLY A 3 -18.35 -18.74 -11.64
C GLY A 3 -19.08 -17.97 -10.52
N GLU A 4 -19.17 -18.53 -9.34
CA GLU A 4 -19.73 -17.82 -8.19
C GLU A 4 -18.77 -16.70 -7.74
N VAL A 5 -19.34 -15.63 -7.18
CA VAL A 5 -18.57 -14.52 -6.59
C VAL A 5 -17.75 -15.06 -5.42
N ALA A 6 -16.43 -15.16 -5.60
CA ALA A 6 -15.52 -15.72 -4.61
C ALA A 6 -14.52 -14.69 -4.07
N TYR A 7 -14.36 -13.57 -4.78
CA TYR A 7 -13.34 -12.57 -4.45
C TYR A 7 -13.94 -11.17 -4.32
N VAL A 8 -13.26 -10.32 -3.57
CA VAL A 8 -13.68 -8.92 -3.36
C VAL A 8 -13.81 -8.17 -4.70
N GLN A 9 -12.97 -8.48 -5.69
CA GLN A 9 -13.02 -7.87 -7.02
C GLN A 9 -14.32 -8.16 -7.77
N ASP A 10 -14.99 -9.28 -7.46
CA ASP A 10 -16.22 -9.71 -8.14
C ASP A 10 -17.48 -9.12 -7.51
N MET A 11 -17.35 -8.50 -6.34
CA MET A 11 -18.47 -7.89 -5.64
C MET A 11 -19.10 -6.76 -6.46
N ARG A 12 -20.42 -6.74 -6.47
CA ARG A 12 -21.21 -5.66 -7.08
C ARG A 12 -22.34 -5.26 -6.13
N LEU A 13 -22.30 -4.00 -5.71
CA LEU A 13 -23.33 -3.42 -4.84
C LEU A 13 -24.15 -2.39 -5.62
N PRO A 14 -25.44 -2.22 -5.32
CA PRO A 14 -26.25 -1.18 -5.93
C PRO A 14 -25.64 0.21 -5.70
N GLY A 15 -25.49 0.99 -6.78
CA GLY A 15 -24.91 2.33 -6.72
C GLY A 15 -23.39 2.36 -6.46
N MET A 16 -22.69 1.22 -6.58
CA MET A 16 -21.24 1.16 -6.41
C MET A 16 -20.52 2.01 -7.45
N VAL A 17 -19.52 2.75 -7.01
CA VAL A 17 -18.55 3.47 -7.86
C VAL A 17 -17.18 2.78 -7.81
N PHE A 18 -16.38 3.00 -8.84
CA PHE A 18 -15.06 2.38 -8.97
C PHE A 18 -13.96 3.38 -8.65
N GLY A 19 -13.13 3.06 -7.66
CA GLY A 19 -12.02 3.89 -7.23
C GLY A 19 -10.69 3.44 -7.82
N ARG A 20 -9.81 4.40 -8.12
CA ARG A 20 -8.41 4.17 -8.46
C ARG A 20 -7.51 5.13 -7.72
N VAL A 21 -6.49 4.59 -7.07
CA VAL A 21 -5.45 5.38 -6.40
C VAL A 21 -4.33 5.66 -7.38
N VAL A 22 -3.88 6.91 -7.44
CA VAL A 22 -2.69 7.32 -8.19
C VAL A 22 -1.55 7.52 -7.22
N ARG A 23 -0.55 6.67 -7.33
CA ARG A 23 0.63 6.70 -6.45
C ARG A 23 1.69 7.61 -7.01
N PRO A 24 2.50 8.26 -6.14
CA PRO A 24 3.67 9.00 -6.57
C PRO A 24 4.68 8.10 -7.29
N PRO A 25 5.50 8.66 -8.19
CA PRO A 25 6.49 7.90 -8.97
C PRO A 25 7.58 7.29 -8.10
N SER A 26 7.88 7.92 -6.96
CA SER A 26 8.86 7.41 -5.99
C SER A 26 8.35 7.60 -4.56
N ARG A 27 8.94 6.86 -3.61
CA ARG A 27 8.48 6.77 -2.22
C ARG A 27 8.44 8.12 -1.48
N ARG A 28 9.33 9.05 -1.82
CA ARG A 28 9.44 10.36 -1.17
C ARG A 28 9.02 11.52 -2.08
N ALA A 29 8.47 11.22 -3.25
CA ALA A 29 8.00 12.27 -4.14
C ALA A 29 6.89 13.07 -3.47
N GLN A 30 6.93 14.37 -3.67
CA GLN A 30 5.94 15.31 -3.16
C GLN A 30 5.13 15.89 -4.31
N LEU A 31 3.82 15.95 -4.14
CA LEU A 31 2.92 16.53 -5.13
C LEU A 31 3.05 18.05 -5.12
N GLU A 32 3.53 18.62 -6.21
CA GLU A 32 3.65 20.07 -6.39
C GLU A 32 2.37 20.68 -6.99
N ALA A 33 1.82 20.03 -8.01
CA ALA A 33 0.63 20.52 -8.69
C ALA A 33 -0.20 19.35 -9.27
N LEU A 34 -1.50 19.59 -9.38
CA LEU A 34 -2.46 18.70 -10.04
C LEU A 34 -3.50 19.56 -10.76
N ASP A 35 -3.71 19.31 -12.04
CA ASP A 35 -4.87 19.85 -12.75
C ASP A 35 -6.11 18.97 -12.47
N GLU A 36 -6.75 19.24 -11.35
CA GLU A 36 -7.96 18.51 -10.94
C GLU A 36 -9.12 18.76 -11.90
N ALA A 37 -9.23 19.97 -12.47
CA ALA A 37 -10.32 20.31 -13.37
C ALA A 37 -10.32 19.43 -14.61
N ALA A 38 -9.15 19.18 -15.20
CA ALA A 38 -9.00 18.30 -16.33
C ALA A 38 -9.40 16.84 -16.05
N VAL A 39 -9.26 16.38 -14.79
CA VAL A 39 -9.68 15.04 -14.39
C VAL A 39 -11.18 15.01 -14.09
N ARG A 40 -11.70 16.01 -13.39
CA ARG A 40 -13.14 16.14 -13.05
C ARG A 40 -14.03 16.23 -14.28
N ALA A 41 -13.54 16.84 -15.36
CA ALA A 41 -14.28 16.99 -16.62
C ALA A 41 -14.39 15.70 -17.43
N MET A 42 -13.73 14.60 -17.03
CA MET A 42 -13.79 13.34 -17.77
C MET A 42 -15.14 12.64 -17.59
N PRO A 43 -15.63 11.96 -18.63
CA PRO A 43 -16.92 11.27 -18.59
C PRO A 43 -17.00 10.24 -17.45
N GLY A 44 -18.09 10.30 -16.68
CA GLY A 44 -18.37 9.36 -15.60
C GLY A 44 -17.53 9.54 -14.33
N VAL A 45 -16.66 10.55 -14.24
CA VAL A 45 -15.94 10.88 -13.01
C VAL A 45 -16.90 11.47 -12.00
N VAL A 46 -16.99 10.82 -10.84
CA VAL A 46 -17.87 11.20 -9.72
C VAL A 46 -17.10 12.04 -8.69
N ALA A 47 -15.84 11.67 -8.42
CA ALA A 47 -15.03 12.37 -7.44
C ALA A 47 -13.54 12.32 -7.80
N VAL A 48 -12.84 13.41 -7.47
CA VAL A 48 -11.38 13.50 -7.43
C VAL A 48 -11.00 13.83 -6.00
N LEU A 49 -10.15 13.00 -5.41
CA LEU A 49 -9.68 13.16 -4.03
C LEU A 49 -8.20 13.49 -4.02
N ARG A 50 -7.86 14.50 -3.23
CA ARG A 50 -6.50 14.88 -2.92
C ARG A 50 -6.36 15.10 -1.43
N ASP A 51 -5.39 14.42 -0.82
CA ASP A 51 -5.01 14.65 0.58
C ASP A 51 -3.47 14.58 0.66
N GLY A 52 -2.85 15.75 0.70
CA GLY A 52 -1.39 15.86 0.57
C GLY A 52 -0.87 15.19 -0.70
N ASN A 53 -0.11 14.11 -0.53
CA ASN A 53 0.44 13.29 -1.62
C ASN A 53 -0.49 12.13 -2.05
N PHE A 54 -1.61 11.94 -1.36
CA PHE A 54 -2.59 10.93 -1.73
C PHE A 54 -3.49 11.47 -2.83
N LEU A 55 -3.59 10.72 -3.92
CA LEU A 55 -4.48 11.02 -5.03
C LEU A 55 -5.35 9.81 -5.34
N ALA A 56 -6.65 10.06 -5.54
CA ALA A 56 -7.57 9.04 -6.00
C ALA A 56 -8.67 9.65 -6.87
N VAL A 57 -9.26 8.84 -7.72
CA VAL A 57 -10.42 9.18 -8.52
C VAL A 57 -11.48 8.10 -8.39
N ALA A 58 -12.74 8.50 -8.37
CA ALA A 58 -13.89 7.61 -8.43
C ALA A 58 -14.72 7.91 -9.68
N ALA A 59 -15.22 6.86 -10.32
CA ALA A 59 -16.07 6.97 -11.50
C ALA A 59 -17.21 5.93 -11.46
N GLU A 60 -18.23 6.14 -12.28
CA GLU A 60 -19.40 5.27 -12.37
C GLU A 60 -19.05 3.87 -12.88
N ARG A 61 -18.03 3.76 -13.73
CA ARG A 61 -17.57 2.50 -14.33
C ARG A 61 -16.07 2.31 -14.14
N GLU A 62 -15.66 1.05 -14.13
CA GLU A 62 -14.28 0.69 -13.91
C GLU A 62 -13.34 1.24 -14.98
N GLU A 63 -13.70 1.13 -16.26
CA GLU A 63 -12.90 1.63 -17.37
C GLU A 63 -12.77 3.18 -17.35
N GLN A 64 -13.78 3.88 -16.86
CA GLN A 64 -13.74 5.33 -16.67
C GLN A 64 -12.78 5.70 -15.54
N ALA A 65 -12.82 4.98 -14.42
CA ALA A 65 -11.90 5.17 -13.31
C ALA A 65 -10.43 4.92 -13.73
N ILE A 66 -10.18 3.89 -14.56
CA ILE A 66 -8.86 3.59 -15.10
C ILE A 66 -8.35 4.76 -15.96
N ARG A 67 -9.14 5.21 -16.94
CA ARG A 67 -8.78 6.34 -17.81
C ARG A 67 -8.57 7.63 -17.03
N ALA A 68 -9.42 7.90 -16.05
CA ALA A 68 -9.29 9.06 -15.19
C ALA A 68 -8.02 9.01 -14.32
N ALA A 69 -7.65 7.84 -13.81
CA ALA A 69 -6.40 7.65 -13.08
C ALA A 69 -5.15 7.82 -13.98
N GLU A 70 -5.22 7.37 -15.23
CA GLU A 70 -4.16 7.61 -16.23
C GLU A 70 -4.02 9.10 -16.53
N LYS A 71 -5.13 9.79 -16.76
CA LYS A 71 -5.14 11.24 -16.94
C LYS A 71 -4.57 11.95 -15.73
N MET A 72 -5.03 11.59 -14.52
CA MET A 72 -4.53 12.17 -13.26
C MET A 72 -3.02 11.98 -13.12
N ARG A 73 -2.49 10.79 -13.45
CA ARG A 73 -1.05 10.51 -13.43
C ARG A 73 -0.29 11.40 -14.42
N ALA A 74 -0.86 11.64 -15.59
CA ALA A 74 -0.23 12.47 -16.63
C ALA A 74 -0.20 13.97 -16.28
N VAL A 75 -1.20 14.48 -15.55
CA VAL A 75 -1.29 15.90 -15.18
C VAL A 75 -0.76 16.22 -13.79
N ALA A 76 -0.43 15.21 -12.98
CA ALA A 76 0.20 15.40 -11.68
C ALA A 76 1.68 15.72 -11.84
N LYS A 77 2.13 16.80 -11.20
CA LYS A 77 3.54 17.20 -11.16
C LYS A 77 4.12 16.82 -9.80
N TRP A 78 5.18 16.03 -9.83
CA TRP A 78 5.83 15.53 -8.64
C TRP A 78 7.26 16.01 -8.56
N LYS A 79 7.66 16.41 -7.37
CA LYS A 79 9.07 16.62 -7.04
C LYS A 79 9.63 15.34 -6.46
N GLU A 80 10.49 14.69 -7.21
CA GLU A 80 11.18 13.49 -6.76
C GLU A 80 12.44 13.84 -5.97
N THR A 81 12.77 13.01 -4.99
CA THR A 81 14.04 13.10 -4.27
C THR A 81 14.99 12.04 -4.78
N ALA A 82 16.25 12.41 -5.00
CA ALA A 82 17.30 11.51 -5.47
C ALA A 82 17.82 10.54 -4.37
N ASP A 83 17.24 10.60 -3.17
CA ASP A 83 17.70 9.89 -1.97
C ASP A 83 17.06 8.49 -1.86
N LEU A 84 17.20 7.70 -2.90
CA LEU A 84 16.76 6.31 -2.90
C LEU A 84 17.97 5.37 -2.77
N PRO A 85 17.85 4.26 -2.04
CA PRO A 85 18.89 3.24 -2.01
C PRO A 85 19.22 2.74 -3.40
N PRO A 86 20.46 2.35 -3.68
CA PRO A 86 20.85 1.75 -4.95
C PRO A 86 20.11 0.43 -5.17
N ARG A 87 20.04 -0.01 -6.44
CA ARG A 87 19.39 -1.27 -6.83
C ARG A 87 20.44 -2.37 -7.05
N GLY A 88 19.97 -3.61 -7.04
CA GLY A 88 20.82 -4.77 -7.31
C GLY A 88 21.88 -5.02 -6.23
N MET A 89 23.05 -5.47 -6.64
CA MET A 89 24.15 -5.84 -5.70
C MET A 89 24.68 -4.66 -4.89
N ALA A 90 24.69 -3.46 -5.45
CA ALA A 90 25.12 -2.25 -4.75
C ALA A 90 24.25 -1.92 -3.51
N LEU A 91 23.02 -2.46 -3.42
CA LEU A 91 22.17 -2.33 -2.25
C LEU A 91 22.82 -2.97 -1.00
N TYR A 92 23.45 -4.12 -1.15
CA TYR A 92 24.05 -4.83 0.00
C TYR A 92 25.22 -4.06 0.58
N GLU A 93 26.08 -3.50 -0.26
CA GLU A 93 27.19 -2.63 0.18
C GLU A 93 26.65 -1.35 0.85
N TYR A 94 25.61 -0.76 0.29
CA TYR A 94 24.95 0.40 0.87
C TYR A 94 24.40 0.07 2.27
N LEU A 95 23.69 -1.05 2.44
CA LEU A 95 23.12 -1.45 3.72
C LEU A 95 24.20 -1.70 4.79
N GLN A 96 25.32 -2.30 4.40
CA GLN A 96 26.45 -2.54 5.33
C GLN A 96 27.12 -1.26 5.81
N LYS A 97 27.04 -0.18 5.04
CA LYS A 97 27.61 1.14 5.38
C LYS A 97 26.67 2.01 6.20
N LEU A 98 25.41 1.60 6.37
CA LEU A 98 24.45 2.36 7.19
C LEU A 98 24.84 2.29 8.67
N PRO A 99 24.58 3.37 9.44
CA PRO A 99 24.69 3.32 10.89
C PRO A 99 23.84 2.19 11.46
N SER A 100 24.42 1.35 12.29
CA SER A 100 23.74 0.24 12.94
C SER A 100 23.78 0.40 14.46
N LYS A 101 22.78 -0.20 15.12
CA LYS A 101 22.73 -0.32 16.57
C LYS A 101 22.57 -1.79 16.92
N ASP A 102 23.51 -2.33 17.67
CA ASP A 102 23.44 -3.70 18.12
C ASP A 102 22.32 -3.87 19.15
N SER A 103 21.57 -4.96 19.02
CA SER A 103 20.56 -5.37 19.97
C SER A 103 20.82 -6.83 20.38
N ILE A 104 21.21 -7.02 21.63
CA ILE A 104 21.41 -8.36 22.17
C ILE A 104 20.06 -8.90 22.65
N ILE A 105 19.52 -9.86 21.90
CA ILE A 105 18.25 -10.50 22.22
C ILE A 105 18.44 -11.57 23.28
N HIS A 106 19.58 -12.27 23.26
CA HIS A 106 19.94 -13.30 24.22
C HIS A 106 21.45 -13.39 24.35
N ALA A 107 21.94 -13.42 25.57
CA ALA A 107 23.35 -13.67 25.86
C ALA A 107 23.45 -14.81 26.90
N LYS A 108 24.18 -15.87 26.57
CA LYS A 108 24.53 -16.94 27.49
C LYS A 108 26.03 -17.10 27.51
N ALA A 109 26.65 -16.86 28.66
CA ALA A 109 28.03 -17.20 28.86
C ALA A 109 28.18 -18.73 28.87
N GLY A 110 29.01 -19.26 27.99
CA GLY A 110 29.40 -20.65 27.96
C GLY A 110 30.88 -20.79 28.26
N ASN A 111 31.28 -21.87 28.95
CA ASN A 111 32.69 -22.24 29.04
C ASN A 111 33.07 -22.89 27.70
N ALA A 112 33.83 -22.17 26.89
CA ALA A 112 34.51 -22.78 25.77
C ALA A 112 35.57 -23.73 26.37
N GLY A 113 35.37 -25.03 26.26
CA GLY A 113 36.40 -26.01 26.65
C GLY A 113 37.69 -25.71 25.91
N GLY A 114 38.82 -25.88 26.57
CA GLY A 114 40.15 -25.46 26.10
C GLY A 114 40.70 -26.20 24.86
N GLY A 115 39.91 -26.40 23.84
CA GLY A 115 40.29 -26.97 22.54
C GLY A 115 40.60 -25.88 21.49
N GLN A 116 41.24 -26.29 20.39
CA GLN A 116 41.45 -25.40 19.24
C GLN A 116 40.12 -24.97 18.64
N VAL A 117 39.87 -23.67 18.63
CA VAL A 117 38.66 -23.08 18.01
C VAL A 117 38.98 -22.72 16.56
N LYS A 118 38.21 -23.24 15.61
CA LYS A 118 38.23 -22.83 14.20
C LYS A 118 37.09 -21.85 13.95
N THR A 119 37.46 -20.62 13.60
CA THR A 119 36.46 -19.61 13.20
C THR A 119 36.14 -19.76 11.71
N VAL A 120 34.87 -19.75 11.38
CA VAL A 120 34.36 -19.70 9.99
C VAL A 120 33.46 -18.49 9.87
N GLU A 121 33.76 -17.62 8.93
CA GLU A 121 32.98 -16.42 8.65
C GLU A 121 32.33 -16.53 7.27
N ALA A 122 31.09 -16.12 7.17
CA ALA A 122 30.35 -16.08 5.90
C ALA A 122 29.36 -14.91 5.89
N VAL A 123 29.17 -14.33 4.72
CA VAL A 123 28.15 -13.28 4.48
C VAL A 123 27.06 -13.85 3.58
N TYR A 124 25.84 -13.78 4.06
CA TYR A 124 24.67 -14.19 3.31
C TYR A 124 23.85 -12.96 2.91
N THR A 125 23.46 -12.89 1.64
CA THR A 125 22.62 -11.83 1.13
C THR A 125 21.24 -12.37 0.73
N ARG A 126 20.19 -11.58 0.99
CA ARG A 126 18.83 -11.91 0.60
C ARG A 126 18.20 -10.72 -0.11
N PRO A 127 17.69 -10.89 -1.34
CA PRO A 127 16.99 -9.82 -2.04
C PRO A 127 15.66 -9.49 -1.37
N TYR A 128 15.18 -8.27 -1.60
CA TYR A 128 13.81 -7.93 -1.25
C TYR A 128 12.83 -8.83 -2.01
N GLN A 129 11.83 -9.28 -1.31
CA GLN A 129 10.75 -10.09 -1.86
C GLN A 129 9.43 -9.34 -1.72
N CYS A 130 8.61 -9.37 -2.75
CA CYS A 130 7.22 -8.95 -2.67
C CYS A 130 6.32 -10.17 -2.55
N HIS A 131 5.12 -10.00 -2.01
CA HIS A 131 4.15 -11.08 -1.89
C HIS A 131 3.68 -11.61 -3.25
N ALA A 132 3.85 -10.81 -4.32
CA ALA A 132 3.49 -11.17 -5.69
C ALA A 132 2.07 -11.73 -5.81
N ALA A 133 1.10 -11.05 -5.19
CA ALA A 133 -0.29 -11.43 -5.30
C ALA A 133 -0.72 -11.47 -6.78
N ILE A 134 -1.37 -12.56 -7.18
CA ILE A 134 -1.81 -12.77 -8.57
C ILE A 134 -2.91 -11.76 -8.94
N GLY A 135 -3.86 -11.51 -8.04
CA GLY A 135 -4.90 -10.51 -8.23
C GLY A 135 -4.47 -9.11 -7.74
N PRO A 136 -5.02 -8.04 -8.32
CA PRO A 136 -4.78 -6.69 -7.83
C PRO A 136 -5.36 -6.50 -6.42
N SER A 137 -4.70 -5.70 -5.61
CA SER A 137 -5.23 -5.31 -4.30
C SER A 137 -6.56 -4.59 -4.48
N CYS A 138 -7.58 -5.05 -3.76
CA CYS A 138 -8.94 -4.54 -3.85
C CYS A 138 -9.58 -4.42 -2.47
N ALA A 139 -10.47 -3.45 -2.32
CA ALA A 139 -11.37 -3.35 -1.20
C ALA A 139 -12.70 -2.75 -1.66
N VAL A 140 -13.80 -3.19 -1.07
CA VAL A 140 -15.13 -2.61 -1.25
C VAL A 140 -15.57 -2.02 0.07
N GLY A 141 -15.96 -0.76 0.07
CA GLY A 141 -16.50 -0.06 1.23
C GLY A 141 -17.97 0.28 1.03
N GLN A 142 -18.81 -0.05 2.00
CA GLN A 142 -20.21 0.37 2.03
C GLN A 142 -20.47 1.19 3.29
N PHE A 143 -20.89 2.43 3.11
CA PHE A 143 -21.35 3.28 4.19
C PHE A 143 -22.89 3.33 4.16
N LYS A 144 -23.52 2.85 5.22
CA LYS A 144 -24.97 2.83 5.39
C LYS A 144 -25.34 2.96 6.86
N ASP A 145 -26.36 3.75 7.17
CA ASP A 145 -26.91 3.92 8.53
C ASP A 145 -25.81 4.26 9.56
N SER A 146 -24.91 5.19 9.22
CA SER A 146 -23.76 5.59 10.02
C SER A 146 -22.78 4.47 10.36
N LYS A 147 -22.80 3.37 9.62
CA LYS A 147 -21.88 2.24 9.74
C LYS A 147 -21.11 2.04 8.45
N LEU A 148 -19.85 1.65 8.59
CA LEU A 148 -18.96 1.32 7.47
C LEU A 148 -18.66 -0.18 7.49
N THR A 149 -18.96 -0.86 6.40
CA THR A 149 -18.50 -2.24 6.16
C THR A 149 -17.42 -2.20 5.08
N VAL A 150 -16.29 -2.82 5.32
CA VAL A 150 -15.18 -2.93 4.36
C VAL A 150 -14.86 -4.40 4.13
N TRP A 151 -15.01 -4.84 2.89
CA TRP A 151 -14.54 -6.15 2.42
C TRP A 151 -13.17 -5.99 1.80
N THR A 152 -12.22 -6.82 2.18
CA THR A 152 -10.83 -6.68 1.74
C THR A 152 -10.08 -8.00 1.89
N HIS A 153 -9.08 -8.22 1.06
CA HIS A 153 -8.14 -9.34 1.18
C HIS A 153 -6.99 -9.07 2.18
N SER A 154 -7.15 -8.08 3.06
CA SER A 154 -6.11 -7.74 4.05
C SER A 154 -5.89 -8.86 5.06
N GLN A 155 -4.65 -9.29 5.27
CA GLN A 155 -4.28 -10.24 6.32
C GLN A 155 -4.48 -9.69 7.74
N GLY A 156 -4.61 -8.37 7.88
CA GLY A 156 -4.74 -7.69 9.17
C GLY A 156 -6.07 -6.93 9.31
N VAL A 157 -7.21 -7.63 9.34
CA VAL A 157 -8.53 -6.98 9.47
C VAL A 157 -8.71 -6.26 10.80
N TYR A 158 -8.17 -6.77 11.91
CA TYR A 158 -8.21 -6.09 13.20
C TYR A 158 -7.42 -4.78 13.22
N PRO A 159 -6.13 -4.75 12.86
CA PRO A 159 -5.41 -3.49 12.71
C PRO A 159 -6.06 -2.51 11.71
N LEU A 160 -6.60 -3.01 10.60
CA LEU A 160 -7.32 -2.19 9.64
C LEU A 160 -8.52 -1.50 10.30
N ARG A 161 -9.35 -2.26 11.02
CA ARG A 161 -10.50 -1.75 11.75
C ARG A 161 -10.12 -0.66 12.77
N GLN A 162 -8.96 -0.81 13.43
CA GLN A 162 -8.45 0.19 14.38
C GLN A 162 -7.94 1.47 13.71
N HIS A 163 -7.49 1.40 12.46
CA HIS A 163 -6.99 2.56 11.74
C HIS A 163 -8.08 3.36 11.00
N LEU A 164 -9.15 2.71 10.57
CA LEU A 164 -10.24 3.35 9.82
C LEU A 164 -10.93 4.50 10.56
N PRO A 165 -11.10 4.51 11.91
CA PRO A 165 -11.64 5.65 12.63
C PRO A 165 -10.92 6.97 12.38
N ARG A 166 -9.59 6.93 12.24
CA ARG A 166 -8.77 8.12 11.97
C ARG A 166 -9.03 8.74 10.60
N LEU A 167 -9.45 7.92 9.64
CA LEU A 167 -9.71 8.36 8.26
C LEU A 167 -11.17 8.78 8.08
N THR A 168 -12.09 8.11 8.79
CA THR A 168 -13.54 8.25 8.55
C THR A 168 -14.24 9.12 9.60
N GLY A 169 -13.63 9.33 10.75
CA GLY A 169 -14.27 9.97 11.91
C GLY A 169 -15.31 9.10 12.59
N LEU A 170 -15.50 7.86 12.15
CA LEU A 170 -16.46 6.93 12.76
C LEU A 170 -15.88 6.29 14.02
N GLY A 171 -16.75 5.97 15.00
CA GLY A 171 -16.34 5.12 16.12
C GLY A 171 -16.01 3.69 15.65
N GLU A 172 -15.05 3.02 16.28
CA GLU A 172 -14.62 1.66 15.94
C GLU A 172 -15.77 0.65 15.95
N THR A 173 -16.75 0.83 16.82
CA THR A 173 -17.96 -0.01 16.92
C THR A 173 -18.87 0.09 15.70
N ASN A 174 -18.74 1.15 14.92
CA ASN A 174 -19.50 1.38 13.69
C ASN A 174 -18.76 0.91 12.44
N ILE A 175 -17.62 0.22 12.61
CA ILE A 175 -16.79 -0.26 11.50
C ILE A 175 -16.69 -1.79 11.57
N THR A 176 -17.04 -2.43 10.46
CA THR A 176 -16.87 -3.88 10.27
C THR A 176 -15.85 -4.09 9.14
N ALA A 177 -14.81 -4.86 9.40
CA ALA A 177 -13.86 -5.31 8.39
C ALA A 177 -14.03 -6.81 8.16
N VAL A 178 -14.21 -7.20 6.91
CA VAL A 178 -14.44 -8.58 6.47
C VAL A 178 -13.30 -8.99 5.53
N HIS A 179 -12.77 -10.20 5.75
CA HIS A 179 -11.75 -10.82 4.91
C HIS A 179 -12.40 -11.78 3.93
#